data_5625ea071ede0bac3f2bb93a39c21ae7
#
_entry.id   5625ea071ede0bac3f2bb93a39c21ae7
#
_cell.length_a   1.000
_cell.length_b   1.000
_cell.length_c   1.000
_cell.angle_alpha   90.00
_cell.angle_beta   90.00
_cell.angle_gamma   90.00
#
_symmetry.space_group_name_H-M   'P 1'
#
loop_
_entity.id
_entity.type
_entity.pdbx_description
1 polymer ?
#
loop_
_entity_poly.entity_id
_entity_poly.type
_entity_poly.pdbx_seq_one_letter_code
_entity_poly.pdbx_strand_id
1 'polypeptide(L)'
;MQEYNTIIGNLFNSIDRRAFKRLTEKHKSDRYFKHFTTWVHFVVIFLGQILKNCNSLRDIEDFLMVNQNEWYHLNIKEQPVRSTISYANNKRDWLVFYDLFNYLYLKRKNKTCFEENPIKIIDSTPIYLNLNQFEWADENLRIKGTKVHVVYDLNAKNPVHFTFSSPRINDIEEAKKLKIEPNTTYVFDRGYMDFNWWSDIDDKGSIVITRLKINNAVVALTEIQNHNSGISSQLIQLKTKRFKDGRYNKCSEKVLRRIFSKREDGSQWVLVTNDLNRSVEEIVELYQQRWQIELFFKWIKQNLKIKNFLGRSENAVKTQICIAMIAYLIIQEAAELKNIMSEMCKYFSESKFIKMINNDIFRTLKPKRYGRKQQNGYPPWQLRLDFQY
;
A
#
# COMPACT_ATOMS: atom_id res chain seq x y z
N MET A 1 -21.79 18.07 -12.63
CA MET A 1 -21.67 16.61 -12.46
C MET A 1 -22.71 16.20 -11.45
N GLN A 2 -23.61 15.27 -11.77
CA GLN A 2 -24.52 14.72 -10.78
C GLN A 2 -23.66 14.00 -9.73
N GLU A 3 -23.69 14.48 -8.49
CA GLU A 3 -23.10 13.78 -7.35
C GLU A 3 -24.04 12.63 -7.00
N TYR A 4 -23.60 11.43 -7.33
CA TYR A 4 -24.34 10.22 -6.96
C TYR A 4 -24.13 9.94 -5.47
N ASN A 5 -25.21 9.98 -4.70
CA ASN A 5 -25.20 9.79 -3.26
C ASN A 5 -25.26 8.30 -2.85
N THR A 6 -24.67 7.41 -3.65
CA THR A 6 -24.53 5.98 -3.31
C THR A 6 -23.15 5.68 -2.72
N ILE A 7 -23.01 4.55 -2.02
CA ILE A 7 -21.71 4.13 -1.47
C ILE A 7 -20.67 4.08 -2.58
N ILE A 8 -20.94 3.40 -3.69
CA ILE A 8 -19.99 3.27 -4.81
C ILE A 8 -19.72 4.61 -5.49
N GLY A 9 -20.74 5.44 -5.63
CA GLY A 9 -20.60 6.79 -6.19
C GLY A 9 -19.63 7.64 -5.35
N ASN A 10 -19.77 7.60 -4.03
CA ASN A 10 -18.88 8.31 -3.11
C ASN A 10 -17.44 7.77 -3.14
N LEU A 11 -17.25 6.45 -3.26
CA LEU A 11 -15.91 5.88 -3.44
C LEU A 11 -15.25 6.43 -4.71
N PHE A 12 -15.97 6.49 -5.82
CA PHE A 12 -15.44 6.96 -7.09
C PHE A 12 -15.32 8.48 -7.20
N ASN A 13 -16.02 9.26 -6.36
CA ASN A 13 -15.87 10.71 -6.28
C ASN A 13 -14.46 11.14 -5.79
N SER A 14 -13.72 10.25 -5.11
CA SER A 14 -12.31 10.47 -4.76
C SER A 14 -11.42 10.58 -6.01
N ILE A 15 -11.82 9.98 -7.14
CA ILE A 15 -11.09 9.97 -8.40
C ILE A 15 -11.52 11.15 -9.27
N ASP A 16 -10.60 12.11 -9.47
CA ASP A 16 -10.82 13.20 -10.44
C ASP A 16 -10.88 12.64 -11.87
N ARG A 17 -12.07 12.75 -12.49
CA ARG A 17 -12.31 12.26 -13.84
C ARG A 17 -11.47 12.95 -14.91
N ARG A 18 -11.11 14.22 -14.72
CA ARG A 18 -10.25 14.95 -15.66
C ARG A 18 -8.81 14.42 -15.58
N ALA A 19 -8.33 14.17 -14.36
CA ALA A 19 -7.01 13.55 -14.18
C ALA A 19 -6.99 12.12 -14.75
N PHE A 20 -8.01 11.31 -14.48
CA PHE A 20 -8.15 9.98 -15.06
C PHE A 20 -8.11 10.01 -16.60
N LYS A 21 -8.83 10.95 -17.22
CA LYS A 21 -8.84 11.13 -18.67
C LYS A 21 -7.43 11.47 -19.21
N ARG A 22 -6.70 12.39 -18.56
CA ARG A 22 -5.30 12.70 -18.95
C ARG A 22 -4.40 11.48 -18.90
N LEU A 23 -4.54 10.61 -17.87
CA LEU A 23 -3.78 9.36 -17.78
C LEU A 23 -4.15 8.39 -18.91
N THR A 24 -5.44 8.25 -19.22
CA THR A 24 -5.94 7.44 -20.33
C THR A 24 -5.35 7.89 -21.67
N GLU A 25 -5.29 9.20 -21.90
CA GLU A 25 -4.71 9.81 -23.10
C GLU A 25 -3.20 9.61 -23.16
N LYS A 26 -2.48 9.82 -22.05
CA LYS A 26 -1.03 9.59 -21.92
C LYS A 26 -0.64 8.18 -22.34
N HIS A 27 -1.37 7.18 -21.84
CA HIS A 27 -1.12 5.76 -22.14
C HIS A 27 -1.81 5.27 -23.40
N LYS A 28 -2.60 6.12 -24.09
CA LYS A 28 -3.42 5.75 -25.25
C LYS A 28 -4.26 4.49 -24.98
N SER A 29 -4.71 4.31 -23.73
CA SER A 29 -5.27 3.06 -23.23
C SER A 29 -6.69 2.79 -23.72
N ASP A 30 -7.37 3.79 -24.27
CA ASP A 30 -8.68 3.63 -24.95
C ASP A 30 -8.54 3.49 -26.49
N ARG A 31 -7.30 3.49 -27.01
CA ARG A 31 -7.07 3.24 -28.43
C ARG A 31 -7.57 1.84 -28.78
N TYR A 32 -8.44 1.73 -29.76
CA TYR A 32 -9.14 0.49 -30.18
C TYR A 32 -10.23 -0.03 -29.23
N PHE A 33 -10.57 0.70 -28.15
CA PHE A 33 -11.65 0.35 -27.23
C PHE A 33 -12.78 1.39 -27.29
N LYS A 34 -13.75 1.22 -28.19
CA LYS A 34 -14.83 2.21 -28.41
C LYS A 34 -15.83 2.26 -27.25
N HIS A 35 -16.25 1.09 -26.75
CA HIS A 35 -17.31 0.96 -25.75
C HIS A 35 -16.76 0.56 -24.36
N PHE A 36 -15.80 -0.36 -24.32
CA PHE A 36 -15.15 -0.80 -23.08
C PHE A 36 -13.94 0.08 -22.73
N THR A 37 -14.23 1.30 -22.25
CA THR A 37 -13.19 2.29 -21.92
C THR A 37 -12.32 1.86 -20.74
N THR A 38 -11.19 2.52 -20.53
CA THR A 38 -10.29 2.30 -19.37
C THR A 38 -11.03 2.52 -18.05
N TRP A 39 -11.98 3.47 -18.01
CA TRP A 39 -12.84 3.67 -16.85
C TRP A 39 -13.71 2.45 -16.56
N VAL A 40 -14.38 1.91 -17.55
CA VAL A 40 -15.22 0.71 -17.37
C VAL A 40 -14.37 -0.48 -16.94
N HIS A 41 -13.17 -0.64 -17.52
CA HIS A 41 -12.22 -1.68 -17.11
C HIS A 41 -11.82 -1.52 -15.64
N PHE A 42 -11.45 -0.31 -15.22
CA PHE A 42 -11.15 -0.01 -13.81
C PHE A 42 -12.31 -0.40 -12.90
N VAL A 43 -13.54 0.05 -13.19
CA VAL A 43 -14.74 -0.24 -12.40
C VAL A 43 -15.00 -1.73 -12.28
N VAL A 44 -14.94 -2.47 -13.40
CA VAL A 44 -15.18 -3.91 -13.45
C VAL A 44 -14.18 -4.67 -12.56
N ILE A 45 -12.90 -4.38 -12.69
CA ILE A 45 -11.87 -5.04 -11.85
C ILE A 45 -11.97 -4.60 -10.40
N PHE A 46 -12.28 -3.33 -10.13
CA PHE A 46 -12.51 -2.82 -8.77
C PHE A 46 -13.67 -3.55 -8.08
N LEU A 47 -14.81 -3.72 -8.77
CA LEU A 47 -15.94 -4.51 -8.25
C LEU A 47 -15.53 -5.97 -7.97
N GLY A 48 -14.80 -6.59 -8.89
CA GLY A 48 -14.25 -7.93 -8.70
C GLY A 48 -13.37 -8.06 -7.46
N GLN A 49 -12.65 -6.98 -7.08
CA GLN A 49 -11.79 -6.97 -5.88
C GLN A 49 -12.60 -6.88 -4.59
N ILE A 50 -13.58 -6.01 -4.53
CA ILE A 50 -14.27 -5.67 -3.27
C ILE A 50 -15.51 -6.53 -2.99
N LEU A 51 -16.19 -7.03 -4.02
CA LEU A 51 -17.42 -7.83 -3.88
C LEU A 51 -17.08 -9.30 -3.65
N LYS A 52 -17.55 -9.87 -2.54
CA LYS A 52 -17.24 -11.26 -2.16
C LYS A 52 -17.71 -12.29 -3.20
N ASN A 53 -18.86 -12.05 -3.81
CA ASN A 53 -19.49 -12.98 -4.74
C ASN A 53 -18.98 -12.87 -6.19
N CYS A 54 -18.07 -11.93 -6.49
CA CYS A 54 -17.48 -11.74 -7.82
C CYS A 54 -16.09 -12.39 -7.89
N ASN A 55 -16.00 -13.71 -7.96
CA ASN A 55 -14.73 -14.45 -7.97
C ASN A 55 -14.22 -14.79 -9.39
N SER A 56 -15.04 -14.59 -10.40
CA SER A 56 -14.73 -14.81 -11.81
C SER A 56 -15.24 -13.66 -12.67
N LEU A 57 -14.78 -13.59 -13.93
CA LEU A 57 -15.31 -12.63 -14.90
C LEU A 57 -16.80 -12.86 -15.19
N ARG A 58 -17.27 -14.12 -15.07
CA ARG A 58 -18.69 -14.47 -15.20
C ARG A 58 -19.50 -13.87 -14.06
N ASP A 59 -19.06 -14.04 -12.82
CA ASP A 59 -19.77 -13.49 -11.66
C ASP A 59 -19.89 -11.97 -11.73
N ILE A 60 -18.88 -11.29 -12.28
CA ILE A 60 -18.91 -9.84 -12.48
C ILE A 60 -19.91 -9.46 -13.60
N GLU A 61 -19.90 -10.20 -14.69
CA GLU A 61 -20.85 -10.03 -15.80
C GLU A 61 -22.30 -10.20 -15.31
N ASP A 62 -22.56 -11.29 -14.56
CA ASP A 62 -23.88 -11.57 -13.97
C ASP A 62 -24.28 -10.51 -12.95
N PHE A 63 -23.37 -10.08 -12.06
CA PHE A 63 -23.61 -8.99 -11.13
C PHE A 63 -24.01 -7.69 -11.84
N LEU A 64 -23.30 -7.31 -12.89
CA LEU A 64 -23.60 -6.12 -13.66
C LEU A 64 -24.93 -6.26 -14.40
N MET A 65 -25.23 -7.42 -14.97
CA MET A 65 -26.50 -7.68 -15.64
C MET A 65 -27.69 -7.52 -14.70
N VAL A 66 -27.62 -8.11 -13.50
CA VAL A 66 -28.69 -8.00 -12.50
C VAL A 66 -28.88 -6.56 -12.02
N ASN A 67 -27.79 -5.77 -11.95
CA ASN A 67 -27.82 -4.38 -11.48
C ASN A 67 -27.78 -3.35 -12.63
N GLN A 68 -28.38 -3.66 -13.78
CA GLN A 68 -28.36 -2.79 -14.95
C GLN A 68 -28.90 -1.38 -14.67
N ASN A 69 -29.91 -1.28 -13.82
CA ASN A 69 -30.52 -0.01 -13.43
C ASN A 69 -29.56 0.91 -12.65
N GLU A 70 -28.47 0.38 -12.12
CA GLU A 70 -27.49 1.09 -11.30
C GLU A 70 -26.23 1.51 -12.08
N TRP A 71 -26.15 1.18 -13.39
CA TRP A 71 -24.95 1.46 -14.20
C TRP A 71 -24.62 2.95 -14.31
N TYR A 72 -25.63 3.82 -14.22
CA TYR A 72 -25.39 5.27 -14.23
C TYR A 72 -24.50 5.73 -13.07
N HIS A 73 -24.58 5.08 -11.90
CA HIS A 73 -23.68 5.34 -10.77
C HIS A 73 -22.24 4.94 -11.07
N LEU A 74 -22.04 3.96 -11.94
CA LEU A 74 -20.75 3.43 -12.35
C LEU A 74 -20.22 4.12 -13.63
N ASN A 75 -21.05 4.95 -14.27
CA ASN A 75 -20.80 5.51 -15.61
C ASN A 75 -20.50 4.42 -16.64
N ILE A 76 -21.27 3.34 -16.62
CA ILE A 76 -21.29 2.25 -17.60
C ILE A 76 -22.47 2.51 -18.54
N LYS A 77 -22.24 2.42 -19.86
CA LYS A 77 -23.27 2.65 -20.90
C LYS A 77 -23.78 1.38 -21.53
N GLU A 78 -22.93 0.36 -21.59
CA GLU A 78 -23.20 -0.91 -22.25
C GLU A 78 -22.74 -2.07 -21.37
N GLN A 79 -23.38 -3.24 -21.49
CA GLN A 79 -23.04 -4.44 -20.73
C GLN A 79 -21.58 -4.86 -21.00
N PRO A 80 -20.72 -4.83 -19.99
CA PRO A 80 -19.39 -5.42 -20.13
C PRO A 80 -19.49 -6.95 -20.21
N VAL A 81 -19.06 -7.54 -21.32
CA VAL A 81 -19.03 -8.98 -21.46
C VAL A 81 -17.67 -9.56 -21.13
N ARG A 82 -17.62 -10.77 -20.56
CA ARG A 82 -16.40 -11.40 -20.07
C ARG A 82 -15.27 -11.50 -21.10
N SER A 83 -15.60 -11.74 -22.38
CA SER A 83 -14.61 -11.80 -23.46
C SER A 83 -13.89 -10.47 -23.66
N THR A 84 -14.63 -9.36 -23.64
CA THR A 84 -14.08 -8.00 -23.73
C THR A 84 -13.25 -7.65 -22.50
N ILE A 85 -13.70 -8.04 -21.29
CA ILE A 85 -12.95 -7.83 -20.04
C ILE A 85 -11.63 -8.60 -20.12
N SER A 86 -11.68 -9.90 -20.52
CA SER A 86 -10.48 -10.74 -20.66
C SER A 86 -9.51 -10.16 -21.69
N TYR A 87 -10.01 -9.69 -22.84
CA TYR A 87 -9.19 -9.06 -23.86
C TYR A 87 -8.50 -7.79 -23.34
N ALA A 88 -9.25 -6.93 -22.65
CA ALA A 88 -8.70 -5.72 -22.06
C ALA A 88 -7.63 -6.02 -20.97
N ASN A 89 -7.87 -7.03 -20.12
CA ASN A 89 -6.88 -7.50 -19.14
C ASN A 89 -5.54 -7.92 -19.79
N ASN A 90 -5.59 -8.46 -21.01
CA ASN A 90 -4.40 -8.91 -21.71
C ASN A 90 -3.71 -7.78 -22.51
N LYS A 91 -4.47 -6.81 -23.03
CA LYS A 91 -3.97 -5.83 -24.00
C LYS A 91 -3.80 -4.42 -23.48
N ARG A 92 -4.61 -3.99 -22.49
CA ARG A 92 -4.50 -2.64 -21.93
C ARG A 92 -3.36 -2.60 -20.93
N ASP A 93 -2.38 -1.74 -21.16
CA ASP A 93 -1.20 -1.60 -20.33
C ASP A 93 -1.60 -1.28 -18.86
N TRP A 94 -1.13 -2.09 -17.94
CA TRP A 94 -1.34 -1.94 -16.50
C TRP A 94 -0.77 -0.62 -15.94
N LEU A 95 0.21 -0.03 -16.61
CA LEU A 95 0.86 1.22 -16.20
C LEU A 95 -0.13 2.39 -16.09
N VAL A 96 -1.24 2.38 -16.83
CA VAL A 96 -2.28 3.40 -16.67
C VAL A 96 -2.87 3.39 -15.25
N PHE A 97 -3.06 2.21 -14.66
CA PHE A 97 -3.56 2.06 -13.29
C PHE A 97 -2.47 2.32 -12.25
N TYR A 98 -1.22 2.01 -12.56
CA TYR A 98 -0.09 2.39 -11.72
C TYR A 98 0.07 3.92 -11.62
N ASP A 99 -0.06 4.63 -12.73
CA ASP A 99 -0.04 6.09 -12.74
C ASP A 99 -1.28 6.68 -12.02
N LEU A 100 -2.44 6.01 -12.09
CA LEU A 100 -3.61 6.40 -11.30
C LEU A 100 -3.36 6.24 -9.79
N PHE A 101 -2.72 5.15 -9.36
CA PHE A 101 -2.31 4.96 -7.98
C PHE A 101 -1.39 6.11 -7.52
N ASN A 102 -0.35 6.41 -8.29
CA ASN A 102 0.59 7.49 -7.97
C ASN A 102 -0.12 8.85 -7.87
N TYR A 103 -1.05 9.13 -8.79
CA TYR A 103 -1.86 10.36 -8.76
C TYR A 103 -2.69 10.45 -7.47
N LEU A 104 -3.39 9.38 -7.09
CA LEU A 104 -4.22 9.35 -5.88
C LEU A 104 -3.37 9.50 -4.61
N TYR A 105 -2.23 8.82 -4.55
CA TYR A 105 -1.28 8.96 -3.46
C TYR A 105 -0.79 10.41 -3.31
N LEU A 106 -0.33 11.04 -4.39
CA LEU A 106 0.15 12.43 -4.37
C LEU A 106 -0.95 13.41 -3.98
N LYS A 107 -2.18 13.20 -4.49
CA LYS A 107 -3.34 14.02 -4.10
C LYS A 107 -3.62 13.93 -2.60
N ARG A 108 -3.47 12.75 -2.00
CA ARG A 108 -3.66 12.52 -0.57
C ARG A 108 -2.51 13.12 0.24
N LYS A 109 -1.26 12.93 -0.17
CA LYS A 109 -0.07 13.51 0.47
C LYS A 109 -0.18 15.04 0.57
N ASN A 110 -0.70 15.69 -0.46
CA ASN A 110 -0.88 17.15 -0.46
C ASN A 110 -1.99 17.66 0.48
N LYS A 111 -2.89 16.79 0.96
CA LYS A 111 -3.93 17.13 1.94
C LYS A 111 -3.47 16.97 3.39
N THR A 112 -2.47 16.14 3.64
CA THR A 112 -1.88 15.94 4.97
C THR A 112 -0.74 16.93 5.16
N CYS A 113 -0.59 17.50 6.37
CA CYS A 113 0.54 18.36 6.69
C CYS A 113 1.85 17.64 6.40
N PHE A 114 2.83 18.36 5.83
CA PHE A 114 4.18 17.84 5.62
C PHE A 114 4.76 17.44 6.97
N GLU A 115 5.05 16.16 7.13
CA GLU A 115 5.87 15.69 8.23
C GLU A 115 7.33 15.95 7.89
N GLU A 116 8.06 16.59 8.82
CA GLU A 116 9.47 16.93 8.62
C GLU A 116 10.35 15.68 8.46
N ASN A 117 9.97 14.54 9.06
CA ASN A 117 10.73 13.29 9.03
C ASN A 117 9.80 12.09 8.79
N PRO A 118 9.40 11.81 7.54
CA PRO A 118 8.52 10.69 7.22
C PRO A 118 9.20 9.35 7.55
N ILE A 119 8.40 8.40 8.06
CA ILE A 119 8.87 7.06 8.38
C ILE A 119 8.35 6.09 7.33
N LYS A 120 9.25 5.43 6.62
CA LYS A 120 8.94 4.49 5.54
C LYS A 120 9.41 3.09 5.89
N ILE A 121 8.48 2.16 5.80
CA ILE A 121 8.77 0.73 5.97
C ILE A 121 8.93 0.12 4.58
N ILE A 122 9.98 -0.68 4.39
CA ILE A 122 10.22 -1.40 3.13
C ILE A 122 10.10 -2.89 3.42
N ASP A 123 9.25 -3.57 2.65
CA ASP A 123 9.12 -5.02 2.73
C ASP A 123 8.54 -5.57 1.42
N SER A 124 8.61 -6.89 1.25
CA SER A 124 8.06 -7.60 0.11
C SER A 124 7.10 -8.70 0.53
N THR A 125 6.19 -9.03 -0.37
CA THR A 125 5.27 -10.13 -0.13
C THR A 125 5.18 -11.04 -1.36
N PRO A 126 5.24 -12.38 -1.19
CA PRO A 126 5.02 -13.30 -2.29
C PRO A 126 3.54 -13.34 -2.69
N ILE A 127 3.32 -13.41 -3.99
CA ILE A 127 2.06 -13.73 -4.64
C ILE A 127 2.24 -15.10 -5.28
N TYR A 128 1.63 -16.10 -4.66
CA TYR A 128 1.73 -17.48 -5.14
C TYR A 128 0.79 -17.69 -6.33
N LEU A 129 1.34 -18.26 -7.42
CA LEU A 129 0.62 -18.55 -8.66
C LEU A 129 0.84 -20.01 -9.04
N ASN A 130 -0.18 -20.64 -9.60
CA ASN A 130 -0.06 -21.97 -10.18
C ASN A 130 0.66 -21.87 -11.54
N LEU A 131 1.90 -22.33 -11.64
CA LEU A 131 2.73 -22.20 -12.84
C LEU A 131 2.10 -22.83 -14.08
N ASN A 132 1.29 -23.89 -13.93
CA ASN A 132 0.56 -24.48 -15.04
C ASN A 132 -0.52 -23.56 -15.63
N GLN A 133 -0.94 -22.55 -14.89
CA GLN A 133 -1.95 -21.57 -15.34
C GLN A 133 -1.34 -20.20 -15.65
N PHE A 134 -0.16 -19.90 -15.11
CA PHE A 134 0.55 -18.62 -15.22
C PHE A 134 1.96 -18.88 -15.76
N GLU A 135 2.07 -19.23 -17.03
CA GLU A 135 3.31 -19.65 -17.71
C GLU A 135 4.44 -18.62 -17.64
N TRP A 136 4.09 -17.33 -17.49
CA TRP A 136 5.04 -16.22 -17.34
C TRP A 136 5.64 -16.14 -15.92
N ALA A 137 4.99 -16.79 -14.93
CA ALA A 137 5.45 -16.70 -13.55
C ALA A 137 6.70 -17.55 -13.35
N ASP A 138 7.55 -17.10 -12.45
CA ASP A 138 8.83 -17.73 -12.17
C ASP A 138 8.80 -18.44 -10.81
N GLU A 139 9.83 -19.19 -10.51
CA GLU A 139 9.95 -19.91 -9.24
C GLU A 139 11.36 -19.86 -8.67
N ASN A 140 11.43 -19.96 -7.36
CA ASN A 140 12.63 -20.32 -6.61
C ASN A 140 12.29 -21.44 -5.62
N LEU A 141 13.23 -21.83 -4.75
CA LEU A 141 13.04 -22.93 -3.78
C LEU A 141 11.82 -22.75 -2.84
N ARG A 142 11.30 -21.53 -2.67
CA ARG A 142 10.26 -21.20 -1.68
C ARG A 142 9.01 -20.60 -2.29
N ILE A 143 9.12 -19.89 -3.40
CA ILE A 143 8.05 -19.08 -3.98
C ILE A 143 7.87 -19.51 -5.44
N LYS A 144 6.62 -19.86 -5.80
CA LYS A 144 6.16 -20.03 -7.17
C LYS A 144 5.21 -18.87 -7.48
N GLY A 145 5.59 -17.97 -8.40
CA GLY A 145 4.78 -16.79 -8.70
C GLY A 145 5.55 -15.51 -8.95
N THR A 146 5.21 -14.46 -8.24
CA THR A 146 5.87 -13.15 -8.29
C THR A 146 5.99 -12.56 -6.89
N LYS A 147 6.83 -11.54 -6.73
CA LYS A 147 6.90 -10.74 -5.49
C LYS A 147 6.39 -9.33 -5.75
N VAL A 148 5.72 -8.77 -4.75
CA VAL A 148 5.35 -7.35 -4.70
C VAL A 148 6.17 -6.70 -3.60
N HIS A 149 7.02 -5.74 -3.98
CA HIS A 149 7.79 -4.92 -3.05
C HIS A 149 7.01 -3.65 -2.77
N VAL A 150 6.93 -3.25 -1.53
CA VAL A 150 6.15 -2.09 -1.10
C VAL A 150 6.99 -1.19 -0.22
N VAL A 151 6.89 0.11 -0.46
CA VAL A 151 7.27 1.14 0.48
C VAL A 151 5.99 1.65 1.13
N TYR A 152 5.90 1.53 2.44
CA TYR A 152 4.73 1.89 3.23
C TYR A 152 5.06 3.07 4.13
N ASP A 153 4.28 4.13 4.04
CA ASP A 153 4.39 5.29 4.92
C ASP A 153 3.65 4.99 6.22
N LEU A 154 4.38 4.97 7.33
CA LEU A 154 3.84 4.62 8.64
C LEU A 154 2.88 5.68 9.16
N ASN A 155 3.20 6.94 8.92
CA ASN A 155 2.45 8.08 9.40
C ASN A 155 1.13 8.23 8.63
N ALA A 156 1.21 8.17 7.30
CA ALA A 156 0.05 8.22 6.43
C ALA A 156 -0.73 6.89 6.38
N LYS A 157 -0.19 5.80 6.94
CA LYS A 157 -0.76 4.43 6.92
C LYS A 157 -1.12 3.94 5.52
N ASN A 158 -0.27 4.26 4.53
CA ASN A 158 -0.53 3.98 3.12
C ASN A 158 0.69 3.43 2.40
N PRO A 159 0.50 2.54 1.40
CA PRO A 159 1.54 2.26 0.43
C PRO A 159 1.82 3.53 -0.39
N VAL A 160 3.09 3.86 -0.55
CA VAL A 160 3.54 5.05 -1.31
C VAL A 160 4.21 4.68 -2.63
N HIS A 161 4.71 3.47 -2.70
CA HIS A 161 5.36 2.92 -3.90
C HIS A 161 5.28 1.40 -3.87
N PHE A 162 5.16 0.78 -5.03
CA PHE A 162 5.29 -0.67 -5.15
C PHE A 162 5.86 -1.07 -6.51
N THR A 163 6.55 -2.22 -6.54
CA THR A 163 7.12 -2.82 -7.75
C THR A 163 6.90 -4.32 -7.75
N PHE A 164 7.16 -4.94 -8.89
CA PHE A 164 7.05 -6.38 -9.10
C PHE A 164 8.42 -6.96 -9.44
N SER A 165 8.71 -8.16 -8.93
CA SER A 165 9.91 -8.90 -9.32
C SER A 165 9.67 -10.39 -9.42
N SER A 166 10.56 -11.09 -10.15
CA SER A 166 10.68 -12.54 -10.07
C SER A 166 11.06 -12.98 -8.65
N PRO A 167 10.58 -14.14 -8.17
CA PRO A 167 11.01 -14.70 -6.90
C PRO A 167 12.52 -14.92 -6.79
N ARG A 168 13.23 -15.03 -7.90
CA ARG A 168 14.70 -15.22 -7.95
C ARG A 168 15.48 -13.98 -7.57
N ILE A 169 14.88 -12.80 -7.73
CA ILE A 169 15.53 -11.54 -7.40
C ILE A 169 15.50 -11.33 -5.88
N ASN A 170 16.64 -11.03 -5.28
CA ASN A 170 16.71 -10.69 -3.86
C ASN A 170 16.03 -9.36 -3.58
N ASP A 171 15.37 -9.24 -2.44
CA ASP A 171 14.58 -8.04 -2.07
C ASP A 171 15.44 -6.78 -2.03
N ILE A 172 16.70 -6.89 -1.60
CA ILE A 172 17.64 -5.78 -1.59
C ILE A 172 17.94 -5.23 -3.01
N GLU A 173 17.97 -6.08 -4.03
CA GLU A 173 18.24 -5.62 -5.40
C GLU A 173 17.09 -4.76 -5.95
N GLU A 174 15.85 -5.03 -5.53
CA GLU A 174 14.73 -4.16 -5.84
C GLU A 174 14.76 -2.88 -5.01
N ALA A 175 15.11 -2.97 -3.72
CA ALA A 175 15.22 -1.80 -2.86
C ALA A 175 16.27 -0.80 -3.33
N LYS A 176 17.39 -1.26 -3.89
CA LYS A 176 18.43 -0.38 -4.47
C LYS A 176 17.94 0.47 -5.65
N LYS A 177 16.86 0.06 -6.33
CA LYS A 177 16.26 0.84 -7.42
C LYS A 177 15.39 2.00 -6.91
N LEU A 178 15.07 2.02 -5.61
CA LEU A 178 14.25 3.08 -5.01
C LEU A 178 15.04 4.40 -5.01
N LYS A 179 14.34 5.47 -5.40
CA LYS A 179 14.85 6.81 -5.21
C LYS A 179 14.78 7.17 -3.73
N ILE A 180 15.94 7.25 -3.08
CA ILE A 180 16.03 7.65 -1.67
C ILE A 180 15.59 9.11 -1.54
N GLU A 181 14.61 9.37 -0.69
CA GLU A 181 14.15 10.71 -0.32
C GLU A 181 15.00 11.23 0.85
N PRO A 182 15.40 12.50 0.86
CA PRO A 182 16.15 13.08 1.98
C PRO A 182 15.29 13.17 3.26
N ASN A 183 15.95 13.26 4.40
CA ASN A 183 15.34 13.44 5.72
C ASN A 183 14.25 12.41 6.04
N THR A 184 14.42 11.18 5.58
CA THR A 184 13.44 10.09 5.71
C THR A 184 14.00 8.98 6.58
N THR A 185 13.21 8.45 7.50
CA THR A 185 13.57 7.26 8.27
C THR A 185 13.11 6.00 7.55
N TYR A 186 14.04 5.14 7.15
CA TYR A 186 13.76 3.86 6.49
C TYR A 186 13.90 2.72 7.50
N VAL A 187 12.82 1.93 7.63
CA VAL A 187 12.75 0.77 8.53
C VAL A 187 12.54 -0.48 7.69
N PHE A 188 13.40 -1.47 7.85
CA PHE A 188 13.31 -2.73 7.09
C PHE A 188 13.94 -3.90 7.87
N ASP A 189 13.71 -5.12 7.39
CA ASP A 189 14.24 -6.32 8.02
C ASP A 189 15.69 -6.65 7.57
N ARG A 190 16.24 -7.77 8.07
CA ARG A 190 17.59 -8.23 7.70
C ARG A 190 17.74 -8.67 6.25
N GLY A 191 16.64 -8.90 5.52
CA GLY A 191 16.67 -9.24 4.10
C GLY A 191 17.23 -8.11 3.24
N TYR A 192 17.18 -6.89 3.74
CA TYR A 192 17.68 -5.67 3.08
C TYR A 192 19.08 -5.26 3.54
N MET A 193 19.90 -6.21 4.00
CA MET A 193 21.25 -5.92 4.47
C MET A 193 22.22 -5.69 3.32
N ASP A 194 22.51 -4.42 3.04
CA ASP A 194 23.58 -3.97 2.15
C ASP A 194 24.19 -2.68 2.71
N PHE A 195 25.44 -2.76 3.15
CA PHE A 195 26.10 -1.66 3.84
C PHE A 195 26.34 -0.45 2.92
N ASN A 196 26.60 -0.66 1.63
CA ASN A 196 26.78 0.45 0.70
C ASN A 196 25.46 1.17 0.44
N TRP A 197 24.34 0.44 0.35
CA TRP A 197 23.03 1.04 0.24
C TRP A 197 22.63 1.82 1.51
N TRP A 198 23.02 1.34 2.71
CA TRP A 198 22.82 2.11 3.94
C TRP A 198 23.63 3.40 3.96
N SER A 199 24.87 3.37 3.44
CA SER A 199 25.67 4.58 3.26
C SER A 199 25.04 5.55 2.29
N ASP A 200 24.48 5.07 1.17
CA ASP A 200 23.79 5.92 0.20
C ASP A 200 22.50 6.56 0.79
N ILE A 201 21.82 5.89 1.75
CA ILE A 201 20.70 6.45 2.52
C ILE A 201 21.21 7.55 3.46
N ASP A 202 22.26 7.28 4.22
CA ASP A 202 22.89 8.21 5.15
C ASP A 202 23.42 9.47 4.45
N ASP A 203 24.04 9.31 3.28
CA ASP A 203 24.55 10.41 2.45
C ASP A 203 23.43 11.36 1.95
N LYS A 204 22.15 10.94 2.01
CA LYS A 204 20.97 11.77 1.76
C LYS A 204 20.41 12.44 3.02
N GLY A 205 21.10 12.33 4.16
CA GLY A 205 20.61 12.81 5.44
C GLY A 205 19.42 12.00 5.96
N SER A 206 19.30 10.75 5.51
CA SER A 206 18.20 9.84 5.88
C SER A 206 18.67 8.78 6.85
N ILE A 207 17.74 8.20 7.58
CA ILE A 207 18.01 7.30 8.70
C ILE A 207 17.67 5.87 8.28
N VAL A 208 18.51 4.94 8.68
CA VAL A 208 18.32 3.49 8.58
C VAL A 208 18.05 2.91 9.97
N ILE A 209 16.98 2.12 10.09
CA ILE A 209 16.70 1.31 11.28
C ILE A 209 16.45 -0.12 10.81
N THR A 210 17.33 -1.05 11.22
CA THR A 210 17.21 -2.46 10.84
C THR A 210 17.86 -3.38 11.87
N ARG A 211 17.79 -4.70 11.63
CA ARG A 211 18.45 -5.70 12.47
C ARG A 211 19.85 -6.02 11.94
N LEU A 212 20.82 -6.05 12.85
CA LEU A 212 22.16 -6.53 12.54
C LEU A 212 22.26 -8.03 12.84
N LYS A 213 23.04 -8.77 12.06
CA LYS A 213 23.42 -10.15 12.39
C LYS A 213 24.40 -10.12 13.54
N ILE A 214 24.22 -11.00 14.52
CA ILE A 214 25.08 -11.10 15.69
C ILE A 214 26.58 -11.33 15.31
N ASN A 215 26.81 -12.06 14.22
CA ASN A 215 28.13 -12.42 13.72
C ASN A 215 28.79 -11.32 12.87
N ASN A 216 28.18 -10.15 12.71
CA ASN A 216 28.85 -9.07 12.01
C ASN A 216 30.02 -8.54 12.83
N ALA A 217 31.20 -8.51 12.21
CA ALA A 217 32.40 -7.98 12.84
C ALA A 217 32.26 -6.45 12.99
N VAL A 218 32.30 -5.99 14.25
CA VAL A 218 32.21 -4.56 14.58
C VAL A 218 33.36 -4.16 15.45
N VAL A 219 33.70 -2.88 15.40
CA VAL A 219 34.63 -2.23 16.33
C VAL A 219 33.77 -1.40 17.28
N ALA A 220 33.89 -1.65 18.58
CA ALA A 220 33.23 -0.85 19.59
C ALA A 220 33.96 0.51 19.72
N LEU A 221 33.24 1.59 19.65
CA LEU A 221 33.74 2.96 19.85
C LEU A 221 33.49 3.45 21.28
N THR A 222 32.46 2.91 21.93
CA THR A 222 32.10 3.22 23.31
C THR A 222 31.88 1.93 24.10
N GLU A 223 31.86 2.02 25.41
CA GLU A 223 31.34 0.95 26.27
C GLU A 223 29.82 0.79 26.09
N ILE A 224 29.30 -0.36 26.54
CA ILE A 224 27.85 -0.62 26.49
C ILE A 224 27.18 0.23 27.57
N GLN A 225 26.28 1.07 27.14
CA GLN A 225 25.41 1.90 27.98
C GLN A 225 24.09 1.18 28.23
N ASN A 226 23.75 0.98 29.49
CA ASN A 226 22.45 0.40 29.87
C ASN A 226 21.42 1.51 30.02
N HIS A 227 20.26 1.27 29.46
CA HIS A 227 19.08 2.12 29.52
C HIS A 227 17.95 1.41 30.30
N ASN A 228 16.85 2.08 30.47
CA ASN A 228 15.67 1.51 31.11
C ASN A 228 15.11 0.31 30.32
N SER A 229 14.35 -0.57 30.99
CA SER A 229 13.57 -1.65 30.34
C SER A 229 14.40 -2.74 29.60
N GLY A 230 15.62 -3.01 30.05
CA GLY A 230 16.45 -4.10 29.47
C GLY A 230 16.96 -3.77 28.06
N ILE A 231 17.07 -2.49 27.74
CA ILE A 231 17.67 -1.97 26.51
C ILE A 231 19.10 -1.54 26.85
N SER A 232 20.04 -1.82 25.96
CA SER A 232 21.39 -1.28 26.02
C SER A 232 21.87 -0.87 24.64
N SER A 233 22.79 0.08 24.60
CA SER A 233 23.33 0.58 23.34
C SER A 233 24.82 0.80 23.37
N GLN A 234 25.41 0.87 22.16
CA GLN A 234 26.84 1.04 21.97
C GLN A 234 27.10 1.70 20.64
N LEU A 235 28.00 2.65 20.57
CA LEU A 235 28.50 3.17 19.30
C LEU A 235 29.52 2.20 18.71
N ILE A 236 29.38 1.96 17.40
CA ILE A 236 30.18 1.00 16.66
C ILE A 236 30.60 1.51 15.30
N GLN A 237 31.62 0.91 14.74
CA GLN A 237 31.94 0.91 13.33
C GLN A 237 31.98 -0.50 12.76
N LEU A 238 31.72 -0.69 11.48
CA LEU A 238 31.87 -1.97 10.83
C LEU A 238 33.37 -2.27 10.60
N LYS A 239 33.84 -3.42 11.07
CA LYS A 239 35.25 -3.83 10.94
C LYS A 239 35.63 -4.14 9.48
N THR A 240 34.68 -4.63 8.69
CA THR A 240 34.88 -5.03 7.29
C THR A 240 35.05 -3.81 6.39
N LYS A 241 36.28 -3.51 5.97
CA LYS A 241 36.57 -2.40 5.04
C LYS A 241 36.35 -2.77 3.57
N ARG A 242 36.51 -4.05 3.22
CA ARG A 242 36.29 -4.56 1.85
C ARG A 242 35.46 -5.84 1.91
N PHE A 243 34.53 -5.97 0.98
CA PHE A 243 33.76 -7.20 0.78
C PHE A 243 34.60 -8.30 0.14
N LYS A 244 34.11 -9.53 0.12
CA LYS A 244 34.78 -10.69 -0.51
C LYS A 244 35.04 -10.48 -2.00
N ASP A 245 34.20 -9.69 -2.68
CA ASP A 245 34.32 -9.32 -4.11
C ASP A 245 35.27 -8.12 -4.36
N GLY A 246 35.99 -7.67 -3.32
CA GLY A 246 36.94 -6.56 -3.40
C GLY A 246 36.37 -5.16 -3.30
N ARG A 247 35.02 -5.00 -3.40
CA ARG A 247 34.38 -3.69 -3.28
C ARG A 247 34.61 -3.07 -1.91
N TYR A 248 34.78 -1.75 -1.88
CA TYR A 248 34.92 -1.00 -0.65
C TYR A 248 33.57 -0.89 0.09
N ASN A 249 33.62 -1.06 1.40
CA ASN A 249 32.45 -0.87 2.27
C ASN A 249 32.42 0.58 2.76
N LYS A 250 31.64 1.42 2.07
CA LYS A 250 31.46 2.84 2.42
C LYS A 250 30.95 3.04 3.85
N CYS A 251 30.15 2.10 4.35
CA CYS A 251 29.60 2.17 5.70
C CYS A 251 30.62 1.88 6.82
N SER A 252 31.84 1.38 6.47
CA SER A 252 32.88 1.09 7.44
C SER A 252 33.46 2.33 8.14
N GLU A 253 33.30 3.51 7.53
CA GLU A 253 33.74 4.79 8.10
C GLU A 253 32.63 5.53 8.87
N LYS A 254 31.40 5.03 8.78
CA LYS A 254 30.24 5.62 9.44
C LYS A 254 30.15 5.17 10.90
N VAL A 255 29.81 6.09 11.78
CA VAL A 255 29.47 5.76 13.17
C VAL A 255 28.01 5.29 13.19
N LEU A 256 27.80 4.11 13.75
CA LEU A 256 26.48 3.52 13.90
C LEU A 256 26.19 3.27 15.38
N ARG A 257 24.92 3.32 15.75
CA ARG A 257 24.45 2.90 17.08
C ARG A 257 23.92 1.47 16.97
N ARG A 258 24.50 0.55 17.75
CA ARG A 258 23.98 -0.80 17.95
C ARG A 258 23.15 -0.82 19.23
N ILE A 259 21.96 -1.38 19.17
CA ILE A 259 20.99 -1.41 20.28
C ILE A 259 20.63 -2.87 20.52
N PHE A 260 20.70 -3.28 21.77
CA PHE A 260 20.25 -4.58 22.26
C PHE A 260 18.94 -4.39 23.00
N SER A 261 17.90 -5.10 22.62
CA SER A 261 16.59 -5.05 23.26
C SER A 261 16.10 -6.45 23.54
N LYS A 262 15.81 -6.75 24.81
CA LYS A 262 15.14 -7.99 25.21
C LYS A 262 13.66 -7.89 24.91
N ARG A 263 13.08 -8.95 24.35
CA ARG A 263 11.65 -9.07 24.11
C ARG A 263 10.97 -9.85 25.23
N GLU A 264 9.66 -9.72 25.33
CA GLU A 264 8.83 -10.46 26.29
C GLU A 264 8.94 -11.98 26.13
N ASP A 265 9.16 -12.45 24.88
CA ASP A 265 9.38 -13.88 24.60
C ASP A 265 10.79 -14.40 24.94
N GLY A 266 11.61 -13.59 25.60
CA GLY A 266 12.99 -13.90 25.97
C GLY A 266 13.99 -13.78 24.83
N SER A 267 13.57 -13.54 23.59
CA SER A 267 14.48 -13.32 22.47
C SER A 267 15.14 -11.94 22.55
N GLN A 268 16.29 -11.79 21.89
CA GLN A 268 17.01 -10.52 21.84
C GLN A 268 17.07 -9.98 20.41
N TRP A 269 16.68 -8.72 20.24
CA TRP A 269 16.96 -7.97 19.03
C TRP A 269 18.31 -7.27 19.14
N VAL A 270 19.04 -7.32 18.05
CA VAL A 270 20.22 -6.47 17.83
C VAL A 270 19.86 -5.55 16.67
N LEU A 271 19.54 -4.31 17.01
CA LEU A 271 19.22 -3.27 16.01
C LEU A 271 20.48 -2.48 15.68
N VAL A 272 20.48 -1.85 14.52
CA VAL A 272 21.50 -0.92 14.08
C VAL A 272 20.86 0.27 13.39
N THR A 273 21.42 1.45 13.64
CA THR A 273 20.97 2.71 13.03
C THR A 273 22.13 3.70 12.93
N ASN A 274 22.04 4.63 11.97
CA ASN A 274 22.87 5.84 11.91
C ASN A 274 22.24 7.02 12.68
N ASP A 275 21.07 6.82 13.31
CA ASP A 275 20.48 7.84 14.18
C ASP A 275 21.16 7.87 15.54
N LEU A 276 21.88 8.95 15.78
CA LEU A 276 22.56 9.19 17.05
C LEU A 276 21.77 10.14 17.98
N ASN A 277 20.66 10.71 17.50
CA ASN A 277 19.91 11.76 18.18
C ASN A 277 18.69 11.26 18.94
N ARG A 278 17.86 10.39 18.32
CA ARG A 278 16.67 9.82 18.97
C ARG A 278 17.05 8.96 20.17
N SER A 279 16.14 8.84 21.13
CA SER A 279 16.30 7.89 22.24
C SER A 279 16.35 6.45 21.72
N VAL A 280 16.95 5.55 22.48
CA VAL A 280 17.04 4.13 22.09
C VAL A 280 15.68 3.46 22.14
N GLU A 281 14.83 3.90 23.05
CA GLU A 281 13.45 3.45 23.20
C GLU A 281 12.62 3.77 21.96
N GLU A 282 12.69 5.01 21.45
CA GLU A 282 12.02 5.42 20.21
C GLU A 282 12.49 4.58 19.00
N ILE A 283 13.79 4.29 18.90
CA ILE A 283 14.32 3.46 17.81
C ILE A 283 13.77 2.03 17.88
N VAL A 284 13.69 1.47 19.09
CA VAL A 284 13.11 0.13 19.31
C VAL A 284 11.62 0.13 18.94
N GLU A 285 10.88 1.15 19.36
CA GLU A 285 9.47 1.30 19.03
C GLU A 285 9.26 1.42 17.51
N LEU A 286 10.03 2.26 16.83
CA LEU A 286 9.97 2.40 15.37
C LEU A 286 10.24 1.08 14.66
N TYR A 287 11.19 0.29 15.15
CA TYR A 287 11.44 -1.03 14.58
C TYR A 287 10.29 -2.01 14.86
N GLN A 288 9.63 -1.95 16.01
CA GLN A 288 8.42 -2.74 16.29
C GLN A 288 7.30 -2.40 15.31
N GLN A 289 7.13 -1.12 14.99
CA GLN A 289 6.12 -0.64 14.04
C GLN A 289 6.34 -1.15 12.61
N ARG A 290 7.51 -1.70 12.27
CA ARG A 290 7.73 -2.43 11.01
C ARG A 290 6.65 -3.47 10.73
N TRP A 291 6.07 -4.07 11.78
CA TRP A 291 4.97 -5.03 11.65
C TRP A 291 3.73 -4.48 10.93
N GLN A 292 3.56 -3.17 10.86
CA GLN A 292 2.40 -2.54 10.18
C GLN A 292 2.33 -2.89 8.69
N ILE A 293 3.47 -3.07 8.01
CA ILE A 293 3.46 -3.49 6.60
C ILE A 293 3.00 -4.95 6.44
N GLU A 294 3.28 -5.82 7.42
CA GLU A 294 2.79 -7.20 7.41
C GLU A 294 1.27 -7.25 7.64
N LEU A 295 0.74 -6.39 8.50
CA LEU A 295 -0.71 -6.20 8.70
C LEU A 295 -1.36 -5.67 7.42
N PHE A 296 -0.74 -4.70 6.75
CA PHE A 296 -1.18 -4.23 5.44
C PHE A 296 -1.23 -5.36 4.41
N PHE A 297 -0.17 -6.17 4.27
CA PHE A 297 -0.14 -7.32 3.36
C PHE A 297 -1.24 -8.34 3.69
N LYS A 298 -1.42 -8.63 4.97
CA LYS A 298 -2.50 -9.51 5.44
C LYS A 298 -3.86 -8.97 5.02
N TRP A 299 -4.08 -7.66 5.24
CA TRP A 299 -5.34 -7.00 4.94
C TRP A 299 -5.67 -7.04 3.44
N ILE A 300 -4.74 -6.65 2.55
CA ILE A 300 -4.98 -6.67 1.10
C ILE A 300 -5.20 -8.11 0.57
N LYS A 301 -4.46 -9.08 1.10
CA LYS A 301 -4.64 -10.50 0.73
C LYS A 301 -5.99 -11.07 1.18
N GLN A 302 -6.54 -10.59 2.28
CA GLN A 302 -7.82 -11.07 2.81
C GLN A 302 -9.02 -10.35 2.21
N ASN A 303 -8.91 -9.06 1.93
CA ASN A 303 -10.05 -8.22 1.58
C ASN A 303 -10.12 -7.85 0.10
N LEU A 304 -8.99 -7.89 -0.63
CA LEU A 304 -8.92 -7.43 -2.03
C LEU A 304 -8.56 -8.55 -3.01
N LYS A 305 -8.81 -9.80 -2.65
CA LYS A 305 -8.74 -10.99 -3.53
C LYS A 305 -7.48 -11.11 -4.39
N ILE A 306 -6.33 -10.62 -3.93
CA ILE A 306 -5.05 -10.75 -4.66
C ILE A 306 -4.47 -12.19 -4.62
N LYS A 307 -5.28 -13.17 -4.25
CA LYS A 307 -4.98 -14.61 -4.36
C LYS A 307 -5.72 -15.28 -5.52
N ASN A 308 -6.83 -14.69 -5.96
CA ASN A 308 -7.68 -15.21 -7.05
C ASN A 308 -7.69 -14.21 -8.19
N PHE A 309 -6.98 -14.50 -9.26
CA PHE A 309 -6.84 -13.56 -10.38
C PHE A 309 -7.91 -13.79 -11.44
N LEU A 310 -8.47 -12.69 -11.93
CA LEU A 310 -9.49 -12.62 -12.98
C LEU A 310 -8.92 -12.82 -14.38
N GLY A 311 -7.60 -12.84 -14.51
CA GLY A 311 -6.88 -13.10 -15.75
C GLY A 311 -5.54 -13.77 -15.47
N ARG A 312 -4.97 -14.48 -16.45
CA ARG A 312 -3.77 -15.30 -16.28
C ARG A 312 -2.49 -14.65 -16.82
N SER A 313 -2.58 -13.63 -17.68
CA SER A 313 -1.42 -12.93 -18.20
C SER A 313 -0.74 -12.09 -17.10
N GLU A 314 0.54 -11.83 -17.25
CA GLU A 314 1.30 -10.96 -16.37
C GLU A 314 0.63 -9.57 -16.26
N ASN A 315 0.20 -9.02 -17.39
CA ASN A 315 -0.50 -7.74 -17.46
C ASN A 315 -1.80 -7.75 -16.64
N ALA A 316 -2.60 -8.83 -16.72
CA ALA A 316 -3.84 -8.97 -15.96
C ALA A 316 -3.59 -9.04 -14.45
N VAL A 317 -2.56 -9.77 -14.02
CA VAL A 317 -2.17 -9.88 -12.60
C VAL A 317 -1.69 -8.52 -12.08
N LYS A 318 -0.81 -7.84 -12.82
CA LYS A 318 -0.33 -6.49 -12.45
C LYS A 318 -1.47 -5.47 -12.41
N THR A 319 -2.37 -5.50 -13.40
CA THR A 319 -3.59 -4.66 -13.41
C THR A 319 -4.41 -4.87 -12.15
N GLN A 320 -4.69 -6.12 -11.81
CA GLN A 320 -5.50 -6.46 -10.65
C GLN A 320 -4.84 -6.01 -9.34
N ILE A 321 -3.54 -6.19 -9.18
CA ILE A 321 -2.79 -5.73 -7.99
C ILE A 321 -2.77 -4.19 -7.92
N CYS A 322 -2.55 -3.48 -9.04
CA CYS A 322 -2.62 -2.02 -9.07
C CYS A 322 -4.00 -1.51 -8.62
N ILE A 323 -5.08 -2.12 -9.15
CA ILE A 323 -6.44 -1.73 -8.77
C ILE A 323 -6.73 -2.10 -7.30
N ALA A 324 -6.16 -3.17 -6.76
CA ALA A 324 -6.23 -3.48 -5.34
C ALA A 324 -5.55 -2.40 -4.48
N MET A 325 -4.37 -1.92 -4.88
CA MET A 325 -3.69 -0.82 -4.19
C MET A 325 -4.51 0.49 -4.24
N ILE A 326 -5.13 0.78 -5.38
CA ILE A 326 -6.06 1.92 -5.54
C ILE A 326 -7.28 1.75 -4.63
N ALA A 327 -7.87 0.55 -4.61
CA ALA A 327 -9.02 0.25 -3.75
C ALA A 327 -8.69 0.46 -2.28
N TYR A 328 -7.50 0.04 -1.84
CA TYR A 328 -7.01 0.31 -0.49
C TYR A 328 -7.00 1.80 -0.17
N LEU A 329 -6.39 2.64 -1.04
CA LEU A 329 -6.33 4.10 -0.83
C LEU A 329 -7.73 4.72 -0.74
N ILE A 330 -8.65 4.33 -1.62
CA ILE A 330 -10.02 4.84 -1.67
C ILE A 330 -10.81 4.43 -0.42
N ILE A 331 -10.67 3.18 0.03
CA ILE A 331 -11.34 2.65 1.21
C ILE A 331 -10.82 3.34 2.48
N GLN A 332 -9.51 3.55 2.57
CA GLN A 332 -8.89 4.29 3.68
C GLN A 332 -9.42 5.73 3.73
N GLU A 333 -9.41 6.46 2.60
CA GLU A 333 -9.93 7.83 2.55
C GLU A 333 -11.41 7.89 2.98
N ALA A 334 -12.23 6.94 2.50
CA ALA A 334 -13.63 6.87 2.87
C ALA A 334 -13.85 6.54 4.37
N ALA A 335 -13.01 5.67 4.94
CA ALA A 335 -13.08 5.32 6.36
C ALA A 335 -12.67 6.50 7.26
N GLU A 336 -11.64 7.27 6.86
CA GLU A 336 -11.20 8.46 7.58
C GLU A 336 -12.25 9.57 7.57
N LEU A 337 -12.86 9.85 6.41
CA LEU A 337 -13.93 10.84 6.28
C LEU A 337 -15.11 10.49 7.20
N LYS A 338 -15.45 9.19 7.34
CA LYS A 338 -16.49 8.77 8.28
C LYS A 338 -16.10 8.94 9.75
N ASN A 339 -14.86 8.68 10.12
CA ASN A 339 -14.38 8.88 11.48
C ASN A 339 -14.41 10.36 11.88
N ILE A 340 -14.11 11.27 10.96
CA ILE A 340 -14.21 12.71 11.17
C ILE A 340 -15.69 13.15 11.26
N MET A 341 -16.59 12.53 10.48
CA MET A 341 -18.02 12.85 10.47
C MET A 341 -18.79 12.19 11.63
N SER A 342 -18.24 11.19 12.28
CA SER A 342 -18.86 10.48 13.38
C SER A 342 -17.98 10.50 14.65
N GLU A 343 -17.88 11.63 15.32
CA GLU A 343 -17.48 11.67 16.74
C GLU A 343 -18.37 10.77 17.60
N MET A 344 -19.46 10.23 17.05
CA MET A 344 -20.41 9.37 17.72
C MET A 344 -20.27 7.87 17.46
N CYS A 345 -19.46 7.42 16.50
CA CYS A 345 -19.22 5.99 16.24
C CYS A 345 -17.77 5.59 16.49
N LYS A 346 -17.44 5.34 17.76
CA LYS A 346 -16.10 4.96 18.24
C LYS A 346 -15.47 3.70 17.62
N TYR A 347 -16.13 2.97 16.69
CA TYR A 347 -15.66 1.67 16.21
C TYR A 347 -16.00 1.39 14.74
N PHE A 348 -15.68 2.30 13.83
CA PHE A 348 -15.83 1.99 12.40
C PHE A 348 -14.47 1.53 11.81
N SER A 349 -14.27 0.20 11.74
CA SER A 349 -13.08 -0.37 11.10
C SER A 349 -13.28 -0.53 9.59
N GLU A 350 -12.19 -0.48 8.81
CA GLU A 350 -12.16 -0.75 7.37
C GLU A 350 -12.85 -2.07 7.02
N SER A 351 -12.69 -3.09 7.86
CA SER A 351 -13.36 -4.39 7.69
C SER A 351 -14.88 -4.31 7.81
N LYS A 352 -15.42 -3.43 8.67
CA LYS A 352 -16.86 -3.17 8.75
C LYS A 352 -17.36 -2.40 7.54
N PHE A 353 -16.55 -1.47 7.02
CA PHE A 353 -16.87 -0.74 5.80
C PHE A 353 -16.97 -1.67 4.59
N ILE A 354 -16.02 -2.61 4.44
CA ILE A 354 -16.08 -3.63 3.38
C ILE A 354 -17.31 -4.53 3.53
N LYS A 355 -17.69 -4.92 4.76
CA LYS A 355 -18.91 -5.67 4.99
C LYS A 355 -20.16 -4.89 4.55
N MET A 356 -20.19 -3.60 4.82
CA MET A 356 -21.30 -2.73 4.39
C MET A 356 -21.36 -2.61 2.86
N ILE A 357 -20.22 -2.44 2.19
CA ILE A 357 -20.15 -2.44 0.72
C ILE A 357 -20.68 -3.76 0.15
N ASN A 358 -20.31 -4.89 0.76
CA ASN A 358 -20.76 -6.20 0.30
C ASN A 358 -22.24 -6.48 0.53
N ASN A 359 -22.87 -5.82 1.51
CA ASN A 359 -24.30 -5.97 1.74
C ASN A 359 -25.13 -5.20 0.71
N ASP A 360 -24.73 -3.96 0.41
CA ASP A 360 -25.42 -3.12 -0.58
C ASP A 360 -24.53 -1.98 -1.05
N ILE A 361 -23.82 -2.21 -2.16
CA ILE A 361 -22.87 -1.23 -2.71
C ILE A 361 -23.58 -0.04 -3.37
N PHE A 362 -24.83 -0.22 -3.81
CA PHE A 362 -25.65 0.82 -4.43
C PHE A 362 -26.55 1.56 -3.43
N ARG A 363 -26.45 1.21 -2.15
CA ARG A 363 -27.24 1.89 -1.12
C ARG A 363 -27.03 3.39 -1.17
N THR A 364 -28.13 4.12 -1.27
CA THR A 364 -28.15 5.58 -1.24
C THR A 364 -27.86 6.07 0.19
N LEU A 365 -26.89 6.94 0.31
CA LEU A 365 -26.59 7.64 1.56
C LEU A 365 -27.55 8.82 1.68
N LYS A 366 -28.65 8.67 2.41
CA LYS A 366 -29.60 9.77 2.65
C LYS A 366 -28.95 10.78 3.61
N PRO A 367 -28.89 12.08 3.24
CA PRO A 367 -28.57 13.09 4.24
C PRO A 367 -29.65 13.10 5.31
N LYS A 368 -29.28 13.14 6.60
CA LYS A 368 -30.25 13.38 7.67
C LYS A 368 -30.94 14.70 7.37
N ARG A 369 -32.22 14.68 7.07
CA ARG A 369 -33.04 15.88 7.17
C ARG A 369 -33.12 16.23 8.66
N TYR A 370 -32.36 17.23 9.10
CA TYR A 370 -32.65 17.87 10.38
C TYR A 370 -34.07 18.39 10.32
N GLY A 371 -34.96 17.80 11.11
CA GLY A 371 -36.22 18.45 11.42
C GLY A 371 -35.90 19.86 11.91
N ARG A 372 -36.60 20.87 11.37
CA ARG A 372 -36.52 22.25 11.84
C ARG A 372 -36.71 22.24 13.35
N LYS A 373 -35.63 22.22 14.12
CA LYS A 373 -35.59 22.75 15.48
C LYS A 373 -35.01 24.15 15.37
N GLN A 374 -35.82 25.08 15.86
CA GLN A 374 -35.57 26.50 15.92
C GLN A 374 -34.13 26.85 16.30
N GLN A 375 -33.62 27.82 15.53
CA GLN A 375 -32.64 28.85 15.90
C GLN A 375 -31.67 28.51 17.04
N ASN A 376 -30.47 28.04 16.64
CA ASN A 376 -29.23 28.56 17.21
C ASN A 376 -28.10 28.13 16.26
N GLY A 377 -27.68 29.04 15.47
CA GLY A 377 -26.35 29.41 15.02
C GLY A 377 -25.39 28.34 14.51
N TYR A 378 -25.75 27.41 13.60
CA TYR A 378 -24.76 26.57 12.89
C TYR A 378 -24.95 26.66 11.37
N PRO A 379 -23.86 26.68 10.61
CA PRO A 379 -23.89 26.89 9.16
C PRO A 379 -24.46 25.67 8.38
N PRO A 380 -25.04 25.89 7.16
CA PRO A 380 -25.90 24.95 6.44
C PRO A 380 -25.23 23.72 5.81
N TRP A 381 -23.94 23.45 6.02
CA TRP A 381 -23.16 22.46 5.28
C TRP A 381 -22.70 21.25 6.09
N GLN A 382 -23.24 21.04 7.32
CA GLN A 382 -23.02 19.80 8.06
C GLN A 382 -24.01 18.70 7.64
N LEU A 383 -23.59 17.83 6.73
CA LEU A 383 -24.30 16.61 6.36
C LEU A 383 -24.06 15.52 7.42
N ARG A 384 -25.12 15.09 8.11
CA ARG A 384 -25.12 13.87 8.91
C ARG A 384 -25.63 12.69 8.08
N LEU A 385 -24.90 11.58 8.10
CA LEU A 385 -25.31 10.32 7.51
C LEU A 385 -26.06 9.48 8.57
N ASP A 386 -27.34 9.21 8.35
CA ASP A 386 -28.10 8.27 9.17
C ASP A 386 -28.05 6.86 8.58
N PHE A 387 -27.61 5.92 9.39
CA PHE A 387 -27.76 4.51 9.13
C PHE A 387 -28.92 4.00 9.98
N GLN A 388 -30.02 3.60 9.32
CA GLN A 388 -31.04 2.77 9.97
C GLN A 388 -30.58 1.31 9.86
N TYR A 389 -30.58 0.62 10.98
CA TYR A 389 -30.36 -0.82 11.10
C TYR A 389 -31.55 -1.62 10.59
#